data_6ab9970e382fc9d534d3ab57dd937347
#
_entry.id   6ab9970e382fc9d534d3ab57dd937347
#
_cell.length_a   1.000
_cell.length_b   1.000
_cell.length_c   1.000
_cell.angle_alpha   90.00
_cell.angle_beta   90.00
_cell.angle_gamma   90.00
#
_symmetry.space_group_name_H-M   'P 1'
#
loop_
_entity.id
_entity.type
_entity.pdbx_description
1 polymer ?
#
loop_
_entity_poly.entity_id
_entity_poly.type
_entity_poly.pdbx_seq_one_letter_code
_entity_poly.pdbx_strand_id
1 'polypeptide(L)'
;MIRAMPNFREKPVLAGDTVVLRPVIAEDAVDMLEVLAEGDVLRLTGSHGTLSPDDLEPMREWYGSRAAHEDRLDLAVVDRTTGKYVGEVVLNELDANNNSCSFRIALGALGQDRGLGTEATRLVLRYAFERVGLHRISLEVYAFNPRARRVYEKVGFRPEGVLRDALLWEGERFDAHVMSILAPEWHDHGGHPEIPAQKSRPASR
;
A
#
# COMPACT_ATOMS: atom_id res chain seq x y z
N MET A 1 24.08 0.15 -20.95
CA MET A 1 23.96 -0.56 -19.66
C MET A 1 22.52 -1.04 -19.55
N ILE A 2 22.28 -2.35 -19.56
CA ILE A 2 20.93 -2.92 -19.42
C ILE A 2 20.53 -2.69 -17.97
N ARG A 3 19.54 -1.83 -17.72
CA ARG A 3 18.98 -1.63 -16.38
C ARG A 3 18.26 -2.92 -15.97
N ALA A 4 18.51 -3.40 -14.76
CA ALA A 4 17.80 -4.56 -14.25
C ALA A 4 16.28 -4.30 -14.26
N MET A 5 15.50 -5.32 -14.59
CA MET A 5 14.03 -5.23 -14.57
C MET A 5 13.57 -4.97 -13.13
N PRO A 6 12.60 -4.06 -12.92
CA PRO A 6 12.05 -3.81 -11.60
C PRO A 6 11.42 -5.08 -11.04
N ASN A 7 11.62 -5.31 -9.75
CA ASN A 7 11.01 -6.40 -9.00
C ASN A 7 10.90 -6.01 -7.52
N PHE A 8 10.13 -6.77 -6.77
CA PHE A 8 9.95 -6.61 -5.32
C PHE A 8 10.60 -7.76 -4.52
N ARG A 9 11.73 -8.28 -4.99
CA ARG A 9 12.49 -9.32 -4.28
C ARG A 9 12.93 -8.84 -2.89
N GLU A 10 13.40 -7.61 -2.80
CA GLU A 10 13.71 -6.98 -1.53
C GLU A 10 12.42 -6.56 -0.82
N LYS A 11 12.28 -6.97 0.45
CA LYS A 11 11.17 -6.61 1.33
C LYS A 11 11.68 -5.63 2.39
N PRO A 12 11.63 -4.31 2.13
CA PRO A 12 12.27 -3.32 2.99
C PRO A 12 11.49 -3.07 4.28
N VAL A 13 12.19 -2.57 5.29
CA VAL A 13 11.58 -1.83 6.39
C VAL A 13 11.79 -0.33 6.11
N LEU A 14 10.69 0.41 6.01
CA LEU A 14 10.71 1.85 5.71
C LEU A 14 10.24 2.61 6.97
N ALA A 15 11.13 3.41 7.54
CA ALA A 15 10.82 4.20 8.73
C ALA A 15 10.49 5.64 8.35
N GLY A 16 9.31 6.08 8.77
CA GLY A 16 8.87 7.48 8.73
C GLY A 16 8.91 8.12 10.12
N ASP A 17 8.31 9.29 10.25
CA ASP A 17 8.20 10.00 11.52
C ASP A 17 7.14 9.37 12.43
N THR A 18 5.99 9.02 11.88
CA THR A 18 4.82 8.50 12.62
C THR A 18 4.52 7.04 12.34
N VAL A 19 5.01 6.48 11.22
CA VAL A 19 4.80 5.08 10.85
C VAL A 19 6.10 4.35 10.56
N VAL A 20 6.05 3.02 10.75
CA VAL A 20 7.02 2.08 10.18
C VAL A 20 6.25 1.15 9.25
N LEU A 21 6.76 1.00 8.02
CA LEU A 21 6.31 -0.03 7.10
C LEU A 21 7.30 -1.19 7.18
N ARG A 22 6.80 -2.39 7.42
CA ARG A 22 7.60 -3.62 7.43
C ARG A 22 6.91 -4.71 6.61
N PRO A 23 7.64 -5.70 6.11
CA PRO A 23 7.00 -6.84 5.45
C PRO A 23 5.91 -7.45 6.34
N VAL A 24 4.79 -7.84 5.71
CA VAL A 24 3.75 -8.60 6.42
C VAL A 24 4.26 -9.98 6.78
N ILE A 25 3.80 -10.50 7.91
CA ILE A 25 4.09 -11.85 8.41
C ILE A 25 2.78 -12.57 8.72
N ALA A 26 2.82 -13.88 8.87
CA ALA A 26 1.63 -14.70 9.12
C ALA A 26 0.84 -14.24 10.36
N GLU A 27 1.53 -13.75 11.38
CA GLU A 27 0.94 -13.27 12.63
C GLU A 27 0.07 -12.02 12.43
N ASP A 28 0.35 -11.19 11.43
CA ASP A 28 -0.43 -9.98 11.11
C ASP A 28 -1.85 -10.30 10.64
N ALA A 29 -2.14 -11.55 10.29
CA ALA A 29 -3.46 -11.98 9.84
C ALA A 29 -4.55 -11.70 10.88
N VAL A 30 -4.25 -11.81 12.18
CA VAL A 30 -5.19 -11.51 13.25
C VAL A 30 -5.56 -10.02 13.22
N ASP A 31 -4.54 -9.16 13.24
CA ASP A 31 -4.73 -7.71 13.25
C ASP A 31 -5.44 -7.24 11.96
N MET A 32 -5.13 -7.86 10.81
CA MET A 32 -5.79 -7.50 9.55
C MET A 32 -7.26 -7.93 9.50
N LEU A 33 -7.62 -9.08 10.07
CA LEU A 33 -9.03 -9.46 10.20
C LEU A 33 -9.79 -8.47 11.09
N GLU A 34 -9.18 -7.98 12.17
CA GLU A 34 -9.77 -6.94 13.00
C GLU A 34 -9.97 -5.64 12.19
N VAL A 35 -8.96 -5.20 11.43
CA VAL A 35 -9.05 -4.04 10.54
C VAL A 35 -10.17 -4.19 9.51
N LEU A 36 -10.28 -5.36 8.89
CA LEU A 36 -11.32 -5.61 7.88
C LEU A 36 -12.73 -5.69 8.49
N ALA A 37 -12.84 -6.10 9.74
CA ALA A 37 -14.11 -6.13 10.47
C ALA A 37 -14.58 -4.74 10.93
N GLU A 38 -13.71 -3.74 10.89
CA GLU A 38 -14.04 -2.38 11.30
C GLU A 38 -14.88 -1.64 10.24
N GLY A 39 -16.10 -1.22 10.61
CA GLY A 39 -16.92 -0.29 9.85
C GLY A 39 -17.03 -0.63 8.36
N ASP A 40 -16.63 0.33 7.50
CA ASP A 40 -16.75 0.25 6.05
C ASP A 40 -15.48 -0.24 5.33
N VAL A 41 -14.47 -0.81 6.03
CA VAL A 41 -13.17 -1.12 5.40
C VAL A 41 -13.34 -2.07 4.21
N LEU A 42 -14.15 -3.12 4.33
CA LEU A 42 -14.44 -4.02 3.20
C LEU A 42 -15.05 -3.26 2.01
N ARG A 43 -16.04 -2.40 2.27
CA ARG A 43 -16.67 -1.57 1.24
C ARG A 43 -15.67 -0.61 0.61
N LEU A 44 -14.87 0.07 1.41
CA LEU A 44 -13.87 1.05 0.94
C LEU A 44 -12.76 0.41 0.11
N THR A 45 -12.49 -0.88 0.31
CA THR A 45 -11.51 -1.67 -0.46
C THR A 45 -12.13 -2.46 -1.61
N GLY A 46 -13.48 -2.48 -1.72
CA GLY A 46 -14.20 -3.27 -2.71
C GLY A 46 -14.11 -4.78 -2.46
N SER A 47 -13.82 -5.17 -1.23
CA SER A 47 -13.68 -6.58 -0.85
C SER A 47 -15.06 -7.15 -0.51
N HIS A 48 -15.58 -8.00 -1.38
CA HIS A 48 -16.85 -8.70 -1.14
C HIS A 48 -16.65 -9.88 -0.17
N GLY A 49 -17.65 -10.12 0.65
CA GLY A 49 -17.71 -11.26 1.55
C GLY A 49 -18.04 -10.87 2.99
N THR A 50 -18.35 -11.87 3.78
CA THR A 50 -18.51 -11.77 5.23
C THR A 50 -17.28 -12.39 5.87
N LEU A 51 -16.66 -11.68 6.80
CA LEU A 51 -15.55 -12.21 7.56
C LEU A 51 -16.03 -13.28 8.55
N SER A 52 -15.28 -14.36 8.62
CA SER A 52 -15.51 -15.51 9.50
C SER A 52 -14.24 -15.82 10.29
N PRO A 53 -14.32 -16.39 11.49
CA PRO A 53 -13.16 -16.95 12.17
C PRO A 53 -12.38 -17.97 11.34
N ASP A 54 -13.04 -18.65 10.41
CA ASP A 54 -12.42 -19.64 9.51
C ASP A 54 -11.49 -18.99 8.47
N ASP A 55 -11.56 -17.67 8.26
CA ASP A 55 -10.69 -16.94 7.34
C ASP A 55 -9.26 -16.74 7.90
N LEU A 56 -9.05 -16.99 9.20
CA LEU A 56 -7.77 -16.73 9.84
C LEU A 56 -6.63 -17.58 9.29
N GLU A 57 -6.83 -18.90 9.18
CA GLU A 57 -5.75 -19.77 8.69
C GLU A 57 -5.44 -19.55 7.20
N PRO A 58 -6.42 -19.40 6.30
CA PRO A 58 -6.15 -18.98 4.92
C PRO A 58 -5.40 -17.65 4.83
N MET A 59 -5.74 -16.67 5.67
CA MET A 59 -5.04 -15.38 5.69
C MET A 59 -3.62 -15.49 6.24
N ARG A 60 -3.37 -16.34 7.25
CA ARG A 60 -2.02 -16.64 7.76
C ARG A 60 -1.14 -17.26 6.69
N GLU A 61 -1.64 -18.27 5.97
CA GLU A 61 -0.94 -18.87 4.85
C GLU A 61 -0.64 -17.86 3.75
N TRP A 62 -1.65 -17.03 3.42
CA TRP A 62 -1.51 -15.94 2.47
C TRP A 62 -0.38 -14.99 2.88
N TYR A 63 -0.38 -14.46 4.10
CA TYR A 63 0.64 -13.52 4.58
C TYR A 63 2.01 -14.17 4.69
N GLY A 64 2.09 -15.40 5.20
CA GLY A 64 3.34 -16.16 5.29
C GLY A 64 4.02 -16.39 3.94
N SER A 65 3.23 -16.43 2.85
CA SER A 65 3.76 -16.60 1.50
C SER A 65 4.28 -15.30 0.85
N ARG A 66 3.88 -14.11 1.35
CA ARG A 66 4.13 -12.82 0.66
C ARG A 66 5.61 -12.48 0.46
N ALA A 67 6.45 -12.88 1.38
CA ALA A 67 7.89 -12.65 1.28
C ALA A 67 8.54 -13.31 0.05
N ALA A 68 7.97 -14.40 -0.45
CA ALA A 68 8.49 -15.13 -1.61
C ALA A 68 8.09 -14.54 -2.97
N HIS A 69 7.11 -13.64 -3.02
CA HIS A 69 6.62 -13.04 -4.26
C HIS A 69 7.50 -11.89 -4.71
N GLU A 70 7.97 -11.92 -5.95
CA GLU A 70 8.81 -10.85 -6.54
C GLU A 70 8.00 -9.82 -7.34
N ASP A 71 6.73 -10.11 -7.59
CA ASP A 71 5.79 -9.30 -8.39
C ASP A 71 4.89 -8.39 -7.54
N ARG A 72 5.06 -8.45 -6.21
CA ARG A 72 4.29 -7.66 -5.26
C ARG A 72 5.05 -7.34 -3.98
N LEU A 73 4.65 -6.25 -3.33
CA LEU A 73 5.18 -5.79 -2.05
C LEU A 73 4.02 -5.50 -1.11
N ASP A 74 3.91 -6.29 -0.04
CA ASP A 74 2.89 -6.16 0.99
C ASP A 74 3.57 -5.73 2.28
N LEU A 75 3.23 -4.54 2.79
CA LEU A 75 3.84 -3.96 3.99
C LEU A 75 2.77 -3.64 5.03
N ALA A 76 2.97 -4.15 6.23
CA ALA A 76 2.22 -3.76 7.42
C ALA A 76 2.52 -2.29 7.76
N VAL A 77 1.49 -1.53 8.06
CA VAL A 77 1.60 -0.15 8.60
C VAL A 77 1.54 -0.24 10.11
N VAL A 78 2.64 0.13 10.76
CA VAL A 78 2.76 0.13 12.22
C VAL A 78 2.86 1.57 12.73
N ASP A 79 1.99 1.97 13.62
CA ASP A 79 2.05 3.26 14.31
C ASP A 79 3.26 3.29 15.25
N ARG A 80 4.22 4.19 15.02
CA ARG A 80 5.43 4.29 15.84
C ARG A 80 5.19 4.69 17.27
N THR A 81 4.12 5.43 17.54
CA THR A 81 3.80 5.89 18.89
C THR A 81 3.30 4.77 19.78
N THR A 82 2.51 3.86 19.21
CA THR A 82 1.83 2.80 19.96
C THR A 82 2.44 1.41 19.73
N GLY A 83 3.24 1.24 18.69
CA GLY A 83 3.73 -0.05 18.22
C GLY A 83 2.65 -0.95 17.62
N LYS A 84 1.43 -0.46 17.43
CA LYS A 84 0.31 -1.25 16.93
C LYS A 84 0.28 -1.31 15.40
N TYR A 85 -0.11 -2.47 14.89
CA TYR A 85 -0.55 -2.64 13.51
C TYR A 85 -1.82 -1.81 13.30
N VAL A 86 -1.89 -1.06 12.20
CA VAL A 86 -3.04 -0.22 11.87
C VAL A 86 -3.56 -0.46 10.45
N GLY A 87 -2.97 -1.39 9.73
CA GLY A 87 -3.37 -1.76 8.38
C GLY A 87 -2.20 -2.14 7.49
N GLU A 88 -2.41 -2.13 6.17
CA GLU A 88 -1.39 -2.48 5.20
C GLU A 88 -1.35 -1.54 4.00
N VAL A 89 -0.20 -1.47 3.35
CA VAL A 89 0.00 -0.85 2.05
C VAL A 89 0.62 -1.86 1.10
N VAL A 90 0.10 -1.89 -0.13
CA VAL A 90 0.47 -2.90 -1.12
C VAL A 90 0.82 -2.26 -2.46
N LEU A 91 1.91 -2.72 -3.06
CA LEU A 91 2.19 -2.57 -4.48
C LEU A 91 2.04 -3.94 -5.14
N ASN A 92 1.19 -4.06 -6.14
CA ASN A 92 0.91 -5.31 -6.85
C ASN A 92 0.74 -5.09 -8.35
N GLU A 93 0.45 -6.15 -9.09
CA GLU A 93 0.29 -6.07 -10.55
C GLU A 93 1.50 -5.43 -11.23
N LEU A 94 2.70 -5.87 -10.84
CA LEU A 94 3.93 -5.35 -11.41
C LEU A 94 4.03 -5.71 -12.89
N ASP A 95 4.00 -4.68 -13.74
CA ASP A 95 4.41 -4.78 -15.14
C ASP A 95 5.86 -4.30 -15.27
N ALA A 96 6.77 -5.25 -15.22
CA ALA A 96 8.20 -4.95 -15.28
C ALA A 96 8.66 -4.41 -16.65
N ASN A 97 7.93 -4.69 -17.73
CA ASN A 97 8.24 -4.17 -19.07
C ASN A 97 7.90 -2.67 -19.18
N ASN A 98 6.81 -2.25 -18.55
CA ASN A 98 6.34 -0.87 -18.53
C ASN A 98 6.81 -0.11 -17.28
N ASN A 99 7.55 -0.74 -16.37
CA ASN A 99 7.97 -0.18 -15.08
C ASN A 99 6.78 0.41 -14.31
N SER A 100 5.69 -0.33 -14.21
CA SER A 100 4.45 0.14 -13.57
C SER A 100 3.88 -0.89 -12.61
N CYS A 101 3.08 -0.41 -11.65
CA CYS A 101 2.32 -1.26 -10.74
C CYS A 101 1.05 -0.56 -10.25
N SER A 102 0.21 -1.33 -9.55
CA SER A 102 -0.96 -0.82 -8.82
C SER A 102 -0.62 -0.59 -7.35
N PHE A 103 -1.27 0.39 -6.74
CA PHE A 103 -1.17 0.75 -5.33
C PHE A 103 -2.49 0.51 -4.62
N ARG A 104 -2.41 -0.05 -3.40
CA ARG A 104 -3.56 -0.22 -2.49
C ARG A 104 -3.14 0.11 -1.07
N ILE A 105 -4.09 0.61 -0.26
CA ILE A 105 -3.93 0.81 1.18
C ILE A 105 -5.24 0.53 1.89
N ALA A 106 -5.17 -0.19 3.01
CA ALA A 106 -6.27 -0.41 3.93
C ALA A 106 -5.83 -0.03 5.35
N LEU A 107 -6.59 0.84 6.00
CA LEU A 107 -6.32 1.27 7.37
C LEU A 107 -7.58 1.13 8.21
N GLY A 108 -7.45 0.51 9.38
CA GLY A 108 -8.47 0.50 10.42
C GLY A 108 -8.63 1.87 11.10
N ALA A 109 -9.60 1.98 12.00
CA ALA A 109 -9.93 3.21 12.70
C ALA A 109 -8.73 3.83 13.43
N LEU A 110 -7.85 2.99 14.00
CA LEU A 110 -6.63 3.45 14.68
C LEU A 110 -5.64 4.14 13.75
N GLY A 111 -5.66 3.83 12.46
CA GLY A 111 -4.77 4.42 11.45
C GLY A 111 -5.34 5.64 10.73
N GLN A 112 -6.63 5.97 10.98
CA GLN A 112 -7.34 7.01 10.26
C GLN A 112 -7.21 8.39 10.94
N ASP A 113 -7.35 9.46 10.13
CA ASP A 113 -7.42 10.87 10.54
C ASP A 113 -6.22 11.40 11.36
N ARG A 114 -5.09 10.67 11.35
CA ARG A 114 -3.85 10.99 12.06
C ARG A 114 -2.65 11.25 11.14
N GLY A 115 -2.87 11.27 9.83
CA GLY A 115 -1.81 11.46 8.84
C GLY A 115 -1.03 10.20 8.49
N LEU A 116 -1.24 9.08 9.21
CA LEU A 116 -0.48 7.83 9.04
C LEU A 116 -0.57 7.29 7.61
N GLY A 117 -1.77 7.30 7.01
CA GLY A 117 -1.97 6.85 5.62
C GLY A 117 -1.23 7.73 4.60
N THR A 118 -1.16 9.03 4.84
CA THR A 118 -0.42 9.96 3.95
C THR A 118 1.08 9.66 4.01
N GLU A 119 1.63 9.46 5.19
CA GLU A 119 3.04 9.14 5.36
C GLU A 119 3.38 7.77 4.82
N ALA A 120 2.56 6.74 5.12
CA ALA A 120 2.72 5.39 4.58
C ALA A 120 2.76 5.39 3.05
N THR A 121 1.81 6.12 2.42
CA THR A 121 1.78 6.28 0.96
C THR A 121 3.07 6.92 0.44
N ARG A 122 3.55 8.01 1.05
CA ARG A 122 4.80 8.66 0.63
C ARG A 122 6.02 7.77 0.76
N LEU A 123 6.13 7.01 1.84
CA LEU A 123 7.26 6.09 2.07
C LEU A 123 7.33 5.01 1.00
N VAL A 124 6.21 4.36 0.70
CA VAL A 124 6.19 3.28 -0.29
C VAL A 124 6.40 3.80 -1.71
N LEU A 125 5.86 4.99 -2.06
CA LEU A 125 6.10 5.63 -3.36
C LEU A 125 7.56 6.01 -3.53
N ARG A 126 8.20 6.57 -2.48
CA ARG A 126 9.63 6.86 -2.50
C ARG A 126 10.45 5.60 -2.79
N TYR A 127 10.18 4.52 -2.08
CA TYR A 127 10.84 3.25 -2.34
C TYR A 127 10.64 2.77 -3.78
N ALA A 128 9.42 2.82 -4.27
CA ALA A 128 9.06 2.36 -5.61
C ALA A 128 9.76 3.17 -6.72
N PHE A 129 9.79 4.50 -6.61
CA PHE A 129 10.43 5.33 -7.63
C PHE A 129 11.96 5.37 -7.51
N GLU A 130 12.49 5.52 -6.30
CA GLU A 130 13.91 5.80 -6.10
C GLU A 130 14.76 4.53 -5.99
N ARG A 131 14.21 3.42 -5.47
CA ARG A 131 14.93 2.16 -5.29
C ARG A 131 14.57 1.11 -6.33
N VAL A 132 13.28 0.85 -6.53
CA VAL A 132 12.82 -0.13 -7.53
C VAL A 132 12.94 0.42 -8.95
N GLY A 133 12.78 1.73 -9.12
CA GLY A 133 12.89 2.43 -10.39
C GLY A 133 11.66 2.30 -11.26
N LEU A 134 10.49 2.23 -10.63
CA LEU A 134 9.23 2.31 -11.36
C LEU A 134 9.08 3.67 -12.03
N HIS A 135 8.27 3.70 -13.08
CA HIS A 135 7.92 4.92 -13.81
C HIS A 135 6.52 5.40 -13.48
N ARG A 136 5.58 4.46 -13.25
CA ARG A 136 4.17 4.74 -13.05
C ARG A 136 3.59 3.90 -11.93
N ILE A 137 2.77 4.54 -11.08
CA ILE A 137 1.98 3.84 -10.07
C ILE A 137 0.54 4.34 -10.21
N SER A 138 -0.41 3.42 -10.34
CA SER A 138 -1.84 3.71 -10.47
C SER A 138 -2.63 3.17 -9.30
N LEU A 139 -3.83 3.70 -9.12
CA LEU A 139 -4.80 3.23 -8.13
C LEU A 139 -6.22 3.47 -8.61
N GLU A 140 -7.15 2.76 -7.99
CA GLU A 140 -8.57 3.04 -8.08
C GLU A 140 -9.10 3.48 -6.71
N VAL A 141 -10.01 4.44 -6.70
CA VAL A 141 -10.72 4.88 -5.51
C VAL A 141 -12.18 5.09 -5.80
N TYR A 142 -13.05 4.43 -5.04
CA TYR A 142 -14.50 4.53 -5.25
C TYR A 142 -15.02 5.94 -4.96
N ALA A 143 -16.03 6.36 -5.72
CA ALA A 143 -16.61 7.72 -5.67
C ALA A 143 -17.11 8.08 -4.26
N PHE A 144 -17.54 7.11 -3.48
CA PHE A 144 -17.98 7.29 -2.08
C PHE A 144 -16.82 7.41 -1.07
N ASN A 145 -15.55 7.34 -1.50
CA ASN A 145 -14.38 7.50 -0.64
C ASN A 145 -13.60 8.81 -0.93
N PRO A 146 -14.21 9.99 -0.77
CA PRO A 146 -13.55 11.27 -1.04
C PRO A 146 -12.38 11.55 -0.09
N ARG A 147 -12.35 10.88 1.08
CA ARG A 147 -11.26 11.00 2.04
C ARG A 147 -9.96 10.40 1.48
N ALA A 148 -9.99 9.17 1.00
CA ALA A 148 -8.83 8.53 0.39
C ALA A 148 -8.39 9.31 -0.86
N ARG A 149 -9.31 9.74 -1.72
CA ARG A 149 -9.01 10.54 -2.90
C ARG A 149 -8.21 11.80 -2.53
N ARG A 150 -8.63 12.56 -1.50
CA ARG A 150 -7.88 13.76 -1.04
C ARG A 150 -6.47 13.42 -0.54
N VAL A 151 -6.27 12.25 0.08
CA VAL A 151 -4.93 11.79 0.47
C VAL A 151 -4.07 11.56 -0.77
N TYR A 152 -4.61 10.90 -1.78
CA TYR A 152 -3.88 10.62 -3.02
C TYR A 152 -3.52 11.88 -3.79
N GLU A 153 -4.47 12.82 -3.94
CA GLU A 153 -4.23 14.14 -4.53
C GLU A 153 -3.12 14.91 -3.77
N LYS A 154 -3.15 14.91 -2.44
CA LYS A 154 -2.13 15.55 -1.58
C LYS A 154 -0.74 14.93 -1.74
N VAL A 155 -0.65 13.66 -2.08
CA VAL A 155 0.62 12.95 -2.30
C VAL A 155 1.12 13.12 -3.74
N GLY A 156 0.27 13.58 -4.67
CA GLY A 156 0.65 13.88 -6.04
C GLY A 156 -0.01 13.02 -7.09
N PHE A 157 -0.91 12.10 -6.72
CA PHE A 157 -1.69 11.38 -7.72
C PHE A 157 -2.62 12.32 -8.48
N ARG A 158 -2.72 12.11 -9.78
CA ARG A 158 -3.60 12.87 -10.69
C ARG A 158 -4.72 11.98 -11.22
N PRO A 159 -5.95 12.52 -11.38
CA PRO A 159 -7.05 11.77 -11.98
C PRO A 159 -6.78 11.52 -13.47
N GLU A 160 -7.13 10.33 -13.95
CA GLU A 160 -7.02 9.93 -15.35
C GLU A 160 -8.37 9.58 -15.98
N GLY A 161 -9.33 9.16 -15.16
CA GLY A 161 -10.65 8.79 -15.67
C GLY A 161 -11.57 8.26 -14.60
N VAL A 162 -12.74 7.82 -15.05
CA VAL A 162 -13.78 7.21 -14.21
C VAL A 162 -14.21 5.90 -14.84
N LEU A 163 -14.16 4.86 -14.07
CA LEU A 163 -14.79 3.56 -14.39
C LEU A 163 -16.23 3.63 -13.89
N ARG A 164 -17.18 3.64 -14.81
CA ARG A 164 -18.59 3.69 -14.45
C ARG A 164 -19.04 2.33 -13.95
N ASP A 165 -19.89 2.30 -12.90
CA ASP A 165 -20.47 1.08 -12.33
C ASP A 165 -19.42 0.02 -11.94
N ALA A 166 -18.26 0.46 -11.48
CA ALA A 166 -17.10 -0.41 -11.21
C ALA A 166 -17.29 -1.33 -10.01
N LEU A 167 -18.10 -0.93 -9.04
CA LEU A 167 -18.42 -1.73 -7.85
C LEU A 167 -19.93 -1.94 -7.75
N LEU A 168 -20.34 -3.19 -7.54
CA LEU A 168 -21.68 -3.54 -7.09
C LEU A 168 -21.62 -3.84 -5.58
N TRP A 169 -22.26 -3.03 -4.74
CA TRP A 169 -22.30 -3.21 -3.29
C TRP A 169 -23.73 -3.12 -2.78
N GLU A 170 -24.22 -4.16 -2.11
CA GLU A 170 -25.58 -4.24 -1.57
C GLU A 170 -26.67 -3.85 -2.58
N GLY A 171 -26.49 -4.21 -3.84
CA GLY A 171 -27.44 -3.93 -4.92
C GLY A 171 -27.27 -2.55 -5.59
N GLU A 172 -26.41 -1.69 -5.08
CA GLU A 172 -26.08 -0.40 -5.67
C GLU A 172 -24.77 -0.45 -6.46
N ARG A 173 -24.69 0.34 -7.55
CA ARG A 173 -23.49 0.46 -8.37
C ARG A 173 -22.78 1.77 -8.09
N PHE A 174 -21.46 1.70 -8.02
CA PHE A 174 -20.60 2.84 -7.72
C PHE A 174 -19.49 2.97 -8.75
N ASP A 175 -19.20 4.21 -9.12
CA ASP A 175 -18.06 4.54 -9.97
C ASP A 175 -16.74 4.44 -9.19
N ALA A 176 -15.64 4.20 -9.91
CA ALA A 176 -14.29 4.32 -9.39
C ALA A 176 -13.50 5.36 -10.18
N HIS A 177 -12.78 6.25 -9.48
CA HIS A 177 -11.82 7.15 -10.08
C HIS A 177 -10.49 6.42 -10.26
N VAL A 178 -9.96 6.43 -11.47
CA VAL A 178 -8.60 5.97 -11.77
C VAL A 178 -7.67 7.16 -11.57
N MET A 179 -6.61 6.94 -10.79
CA MET A 179 -5.58 7.96 -10.55
C MET A 179 -4.19 7.35 -10.74
N SER A 180 -3.23 8.17 -11.10
CA SER A 180 -1.83 7.75 -11.19
C SER A 180 -0.86 8.85 -10.77
N ILE A 181 0.38 8.44 -10.52
CA ILE A 181 1.53 9.30 -10.34
C ILE A 181 2.71 8.76 -11.15
N LEU A 182 3.43 9.66 -11.82
CA LEU A 182 4.60 9.34 -12.62
C LEU A 182 5.89 9.72 -11.89
N ALA A 183 6.98 9.01 -12.15
CA ALA A 183 8.29 9.31 -11.55
C ALA A 183 8.73 10.78 -11.72
N PRO A 184 8.59 11.45 -12.89
CA PRO A 184 8.90 12.88 -13.00
C PRO A 184 8.05 13.75 -12.08
N GLU A 185 6.74 13.44 -11.95
CA GLU A 185 5.82 14.19 -11.09
C GLU A 185 6.16 14.03 -9.60
N TRP A 186 6.61 12.83 -9.20
CA TRP A 186 7.11 12.56 -7.85
C TRP A 186 8.30 13.45 -7.49
N HIS A 187 9.25 13.60 -8.40
CA HIS A 187 10.42 14.44 -8.19
C HIS A 187 10.07 15.93 -8.11
N ASP A 188 9.13 16.41 -8.93
CA ASP A 188 8.66 17.81 -8.93
C ASP A 188 7.88 18.18 -7.67
N HIS A 189 7.17 17.22 -7.04
CA HIS A 189 6.41 17.42 -5.80
C HIS A 189 7.30 17.42 -4.54
N GLY A 190 8.63 17.48 -4.70
CA GLY A 190 9.59 17.48 -3.61
C GLY A 190 9.71 16.11 -2.96
N GLY A 191 10.19 15.14 -3.71
CA GLY A 191 10.75 13.91 -3.15
C GLY A 191 11.69 14.29 -2.00
N HIS A 192 11.28 14.05 -0.77
CA HIS A 192 11.89 14.56 0.46
C HIS A 192 13.19 13.83 0.82
N PRO A 193 14.00 14.39 1.74
CA PRO A 193 15.43 14.12 1.87
C PRO A 193 15.76 12.64 2.11
N GLU A 194 16.97 12.31 1.74
CA GLU A 194 17.60 10.99 1.73
C GLU A 194 17.19 10.08 2.89
N ILE A 195 16.76 8.84 2.54
CA ILE A 195 16.71 7.74 3.50
C ILE A 195 18.15 7.48 3.94
N PRO A 196 18.50 7.60 5.23
CA PRO A 196 19.85 7.24 5.68
C PRO A 196 20.12 5.78 5.31
N ALA A 197 21.20 5.53 4.59
CA ALA A 197 21.62 4.18 4.26
C ALA A 197 21.75 3.36 5.55
N GLN A 198 20.94 2.30 5.67
CA GLN A 198 21.09 1.34 6.76
C GLN A 198 22.52 0.78 6.68
N LYS A 199 23.35 1.10 7.67
CA LYS A 199 24.64 0.44 7.85
C LYS A 199 24.38 -1.05 8.07
N SER A 200 24.76 -1.88 7.11
CA SER A 200 24.80 -3.32 7.26
C SER A 200 25.59 -3.65 8.54
N ARG A 201 24.92 -4.31 9.49
CA ARG A 201 25.60 -4.86 10.67
C ARG A 201 26.62 -5.88 10.17
N PRO A 202 27.91 -5.79 10.55
CA PRO A 202 28.85 -6.84 10.22
C PRO A 202 28.43 -8.12 10.94
N ALA A 203 28.45 -9.23 10.19
CA ALA A 203 28.25 -10.56 10.76
C ALA A 203 29.33 -10.79 11.81
N SER A 204 28.91 -11.01 13.06
CA SER A 204 29.78 -11.46 14.14
C SER A 204 30.20 -12.90 13.85
N ARG A 205 31.50 -13.12 13.83
CA ARG A 205 32.15 -14.41 13.74
C ARG A 205 31.87 -15.25 14.99
#